data_c804adb4ca21c30095245962e4fb934e
#
_entry.id   c804adb4ca21c30095245962e4fb934e
#
_cell.length_a   1.000
_cell.length_b   1.000
_cell.length_c   1.000
_cell.angle_alpha   90.00
_cell.angle_beta   90.00
_cell.angle_gamma   90.00
#
_symmetry.space_group_name_H-M   'P 1'
#
loop_
_entity.id
_entity.type
_entity.pdbx_description
1 polymer ?
#
loop_
_entity_poly.entity_id
_entity_poly.type
_entity_poly.pdbx_seq_one_letter_code
_entity_poly.pdbx_strand_id
1 'polypeptide(L)'
;MKKIFTLCLGIAIAVSSYATHLMGGQISATYLSSDTTGSHYYLELDVYRDTLGVPMTLNQSVDIFMLDTSGTYSFVSTQTMSFGVGGPVSSMSSVYGVEVYHFTDTIDFPSNGYYMIKWTDCCRNGAIVNMANPLSESMSFLTYVNVDSANPNSSPTFLAPPVSYLPANTLWQYNPLPFDPDGDSLVWHLSVPLSAGMSVPALVMGYEYLSDTTYSNATGLFSIDSITGAITWDAKMVGNFVVSFAIEEYRNGVLVGAMSRDMQFVVVPDTSNAMPLISNMQSLPTNNLGYPYIKIAPGQNYQVHLLASDADINDVVSMSSFGESFGLTTAASTFGYSLTGNGNEIEGTFAWTPDVSQVRSNPYLVVFRISDNFFYYDETVQIEVTNNTTAFDEVAEFKVHDIYPNPANTNFTLPISLTKGKDIEVSIYNVLGVKVSSEKLNLSGGNHMLVKHFDLNNGQYFVNITDGNGLTIITKKLLVVK
;
A
#
# COMPACT_ATOMS: atom_id res chain seq x y z
N MET A 1 21.96 38.76 -66.69
CA MET A 1 21.50 37.46 -66.13
C MET A 1 21.49 37.60 -64.62
N LYS A 2 20.30 37.90 -64.05
CA LYS A 2 20.11 38.03 -62.59
C LYS A 2 19.67 36.67 -62.07
N LYS A 3 20.46 36.07 -61.17
CA LYS A 3 20.08 34.85 -60.44
C LYS A 3 19.24 35.27 -59.25
N ILE A 4 17.97 34.88 -59.26
CA ILE A 4 17.04 35.01 -58.12
C ILE A 4 17.34 33.81 -57.19
N PHE A 5 17.83 34.12 -56.01
CA PHE A 5 18.01 33.14 -54.91
C PHE A 5 16.71 33.07 -54.13
N THR A 6 15.92 32.04 -54.36
CA THR A 6 14.69 31.78 -53.58
C THR A 6 15.09 31.14 -52.25
N LEU A 7 15.03 31.92 -51.18
CA LEU A 7 15.22 31.45 -49.79
C LEU A 7 13.91 30.80 -49.33
N CYS A 8 13.85 29.50 -49.37
CA CYS A 8 12.79 28.75 -48.70
C CYS A 8 13.03 28.79 -47.18
N LEU A 9 12.35 29.73 -46.52
CA LEU A 9 12.26 29.78 -45.04
C LEU A 9 11.32 28.67 -44.59
N GLY A 10 11.86 27.50 -44.21
CA GLY A 10 11.11 26.46 -43.57
C GLY A 10 10.71 26.89 -42.18
N ILE A 11 9.46 27.29 -42.01
CA ILE A 11 8.88 27.49 -40.70
C ILE A 11 8.68 26.10 -40.11
N ALA A 12 9.62 25.66 -39.24
CA ALA A 12 9.42 24.56 -38.36
C ALA A 12 8.31 24.97 -37.36
N ILE A 13 7.08 24.56 -37.63
CA ILE A 13 6.02 24.62 -36.62
C ILE A 13 6.43 23.59 -35.57
N ALA A 14 7.04 24.08 -34.47
CA ALA A 14 7.15 23.29 -33.27
C ALA A 14 5.70 23.04 -32.77
N VAL A 15 5.16 21.90 -33.12
CA VAL A 15 3.93 21.41 -32.49
C VAL A 15 4.36 21.13 -31.06
N SER A 16 4.04 22.06 -30.15
CA SER A 16 4.14 21.79 -28.74
C SER A 16 3.18 20.63 -28.47
N SER A 17 3.71 19.45 -28.24
CA SER A 17 2.94 18.31 -27.77
C SER A 17 2.49 18.67 -26.34
N TYR A 18 1.27 19.15 -26.21
CA TYR A 18 0.67 19.35 -24.89
C TYR A 18 0.25 17.98 -24.37
N ALA A 19 0.97 17.45 -23.40
CA ALA A 19 0.57 16.25 -22.69
C ALA A 19 -0.33 16.60 -21.51
N THR A 20 -1.27 15.71 -21.18
CA THR A 20 -2.18 15.87 -20.03
C THR A 20 -1.47 15.80 -18.69
N HIS A 21 -0.23 15.27 -18.65
CA HIS A 21 0.59 15.09 -17.44
C HIS A 21 -0.14 14.28 -16.35
N LEU A 22 -0.63 13.09 -16.75
CA LEU A 22 -1.32 12.19 -15.84
C LEU A 22 -0.36 11.67 -14.78
N MET A 23 -0.79 11.69 -13.53
CA MET A 23 0.03 11.33 -12.37
C MET A 23 -0.39 10.01 -11.72
N GLY A 24 -1.65 9.61 -11.83
CA GLY A 24 -2.16 8.38 -11.26
C GLY A 24 -3.67 8.33 -11.26
N GLY A 25 -4.21 7.25 -10.73
CA GLY A 25 -5.64 7.06 -10.61
C GLY A 25 -6.08 5.61 -10.57
N GLN A 26 -7.37 5.42 -10.68
CA GLN A 26 -8.05 4.12 -10.71
C GLN A 26 -9.43 4.22 -11.34
N ILE A 27 -10.00 3.07 -11.68
CA ILE A 27 -11.42 2.93 -11.99
C ILE A 27 -12.04 1.87 -11.08
N SER A 28 -13.21 2.15 -10.49
CA SER A 28 -13.94 1.25 -9.60
C SER A 28 -15.35 1.02 -10.09
N ALA A 29 -15.93 -0.10 -9.68
CA ALA A 29 -17.30 -0.50 -10.03
C ALA A 29 -18.03 -0.98 -8.75
N THR A 30 -19.06 -0.26 -8.33
CA THR A 30 -19.86 -0.56 -7.14
C THR A 30 -21.22 -1.12 -7.56
N TYR A 31 -21.58 -2.28 -7.01
CA TYR A 31 -22.89 -2.89 -7.25
C TYR A 31 -24.02 -2.05 -6.66
N LEU A 32 -25.07 -1.83 -7.45
CA LEU A 32 -26.28 -1.11 -7.02
C LEU A 32 -27.47 -2.04 -6.80
N SER A 33 -27.81 -2.83 -7.81
CA SER A 33 -28.98 -3.72 -7.79
C SER A 33 -28.93 -4.69 -8.96
N SER A 34 -29.84 -5.67 -8.95
CA SER A 34 -30.12 -6.55 -10.11
C SER A 34 -31.60 -6.64 -10.31
N ASP A 35 -32.02 -6.72 -11.60
CA ASP A 35 -33.40 -6.96 -12.00
C ASP A 35 -33.47 -7.85 -13.24
N THR A 36 -34.62 -7.86 -13.98
CA THR A 36 -34.80 -8.66 -15.16
C THR A 36 -34.01 -8.20 -16.38
N THR A 37 -33.41 -7.00 -16.34
CA THR A 37 -32.58 -6.43 -17.41
C THR A 37 -31.10 -6.71 -17.21
N GLY A 38 -30.65 -7.06 -15.97
CA GLY A 38 -29.29 -7.37 -15.63
C GLY A 38 -28.88 -6.87 -14.25
N SER A 39 -27.59 -6.74 -14.06
CA SER A 39 -26.98 -6.17 -12.85
C SER A 39 -26.49 -4.75 -13.14
N HIS A 40 -26.85 -3.82 -12.25
CA HIS A 40 -26.58 -2.39 -12.37
C HIS A 40 -25.40 -2.03 -11.46
N TYR A 41 -24.43 -1.32 -12.02
CA TYR A 41 -23.23 -0.89 -11.30
C TYR A 41 -23.02 0.62 -11.46
N TYR A 42 -22.47 1.23 -10.42
CA TYR A 42 -21.98 2.60 -10.46
C TYR A 42 -20.47 2.57 -10.73
N LEU A 43 -20.04 3.26 -11.77
CA LEU A 43 -18.64 3.40 -12.12
C LEU A 43 -18.09 4.73 -11.64
N GLU A 44 -16.89 4.70 -11.06
CA GLU A 44 -16.13 5.86 -10.66
C GLU A 44 -14.72 5.78 -11.26
N LEU A 45 -14.33 6.82 -11.97
CA LEU A 45 -12.99 6.97 -12.53
C LEU A 45 -12.36 8.22 -11.91
N ASP A 46 -11.32 8.01 -11.12
CA ASP A 46 -10.50 9.08 -10.56
C ASP A 46 -9.20 9.20 -11.34
N VAL A 47 -8.92 10.37 -11.89
CA VAL A 47 -7.68 10.68 -12.58
C VAL A 47 -7.04 11.90 -11.98
N TYR A 48 -5.77 11.78 -11.64
CA TYR A 48 -4.96 12.84 -11.07
C TYR A 48 -3.97 13.33 -12.12
N ARG A 49 -3.88 14.64 -12.27
CA ARG A 49 -2.95 15.27 -13.21
C ARG A 49 -2.21 16.44 -12.60
N ASP A 50 -1.07 16.78 -13.19
CA ASP A 50 -0.34 18.00 -12.91
C ASP A 50 -1.08 19.20 -13.53
N THR A 51 -1.29 20.26 -12.75
CA THR A 51 -1.94 21.51 -13.20
C THR A 51 -1.20 22.18 -14.36
N LEU A 52 0.08 21.91 -14.55
CA LEU A 52 0.87 22.41 -15.68
C LEU A 52 0.53 21.71 -17.00
N GLY A 53 -0.15 20.56 -16.95
CA GLY A 53 -0.60 19.84 -18.15
C GLY A 53 -1.85 20.44 -18.78
N VAL A 54 -2.26 19.88 -19.93
CA VAL A 54 -3.53 20.25 -20.59
C VAL A 54 -4.70 19.70 -19.77
N PRO A 55 -5.76 20.49 -19.53
CA PRO A 55 -6.97 19.99 -18.88
C PRO A 55 -7.57 18.79 -19.61
N MET A 56 -8.08 17.84 -18.84
CA MET A 56 -8.79 16.69 -19.40
C MET A 56 -10.13 17.11 -20.01
N THR A 57 -10.62 16.33 -20.98
CA THR A 57 -11.99 16.47 -21.47
C THR A 57 -12.98 16.09 -20.38
N LEU A 58 -14.13 16.77 -20.32
CA LEU A 58 -15.16 16.53 -19.31
C LEU A 58 -15.98 15.24 -19.54
N ASN A 59 -15.69 14.53 -20.60
CA ASN A 59 -16.24 13.19 -20.88
C ASN A 59 -15.08 12.25 -21.14
N GLN A 60 -15.12 11.10 -20.49
CA GLN A 60 -14.14 10.03 -20.65
C GLN A 60 -14.84 8.78 -21.18
N SER A 61 -14.13 7.99 -21.97
CA SER A 61 -14.65 6.73 -22.49
C SER A 61 -14.00 5.55 -21.80
N VAL A 62 -14.80 4.59 -21.38
CA VAL A 62 -14.35 3.29 -20.86
C VAL A 62 -14.84 2.18 -21.76
N ASP A 63 -13.97 1.25 -22.08
CA ASP A 63 -14.29 0.06 -22.87
C ASP A 63 -14.64 -1.11 -21.96
N ILE A 64 -15.69 -1.80 -22.28
CA ILE A 64 -16.19 -2.96 -21.55
C ILE A 64 -15.93 -4.22 -22.37
N PHE A 65 -15.34 -5.21 -21.73
CA PHE A 65 -15.06 -6.52 -22.29
C PHE A 65 -15.66 -7.60 -21.39
N MET A 66 -16.04 -8.74 -21.97
CA MET A 66 -16.51 -9.91 -21.24
C MET A 66 -15.61 -11.11 -21.55
N LEU A 67 -15.27 -11.87 -20.52
CA LEU A 67 -14.52 -13.12 -20.67
C LEU A 67 -15.40 -14.18 -21.32
N ASP A 68 -14.99 -14.68 -22.47
CA ASP A 68 -15.70 -15.73 -23.19
C ASP A 68 -15.27 -17.15 -22.70
N THR A 69 -15.95 -18.16 -23.22
CA THR A 69 -15.67 -19.56 -22.87
C THR A 69 -14.31 -20.07 -23.36
N SER A 70 -13.63 -19.32 -24.24
CA SER A 70 -12.26 -19.61 -24.69
C SER A 70 -11.18 -19.02 -23.76
N GLY A 71 -11.57 -18.25 -22.75
CA GLY A 71 -10.66 -17.53 -21.87
C GLY A 71 -10.15 -16.21 -22.47
N THR A 72 -10.86 -15.65 -23.46
CA THR A 72 -10.48 -14.39 -24.11
C THR A 72 -11.48 -13.29 -23.77
N TYR A 73 -10.98 -12.07 -23.48
CA TYR A 73 -11.82 -10.90 -23.29
C TYR A 73 -12.27 -10.34 -24.64
N SER A 74 -13.56 -10.43 -24.90
CA SER A 74 -14.22 -9.94 -26.11
C SER A 74 -14.91 -8.60 -25.84
N PHE A 75 -14.74 -7.63 -26.75
CA PHE A 75 -15.35 -6.31 -26.62
C PHE A 75 -16.88 -6.40 -26.61
N VAL A 76 -17.49 -5.68 -25.66
CA VAL A 76 -18.95 -5.60 -25.49
C VAL A 76 -19.46 -4.23 -25.89
N SER A 77 -18.97 -3.18 -25.28
CA SER A 77 -19.43 -1.81 -25.50
C SER A 77 -18.40 -0.79 -25.02
N THR A 78 -18.62 0.46 -25.42
CA THR A 78 -17.95 1.63 -24.83
C THR A 78 -18.98 2.45 -24.07
N GLN A 79 -18.69 2.78 -22.81
CA GLN A 79 -19.48 3.68 -21.98
C GLN A 79 -18.83 5.04 -21.92
N THR A 80 -19.63 6.12 -21.95
CA THR A 80 -19.13 7.49 -21.77
C THR A 80 -19.42 7.94 -20.34
N MET A 81 -18.39 8.15 -19.57
CA MET A 81 -18.48 8.69 -18.22
C MET A 81 -18.41 10.20 -18.26
N SER A 82 -19.29 10.84 -17.53
CA SER A 82 -19.36 12.31 -17.43
C SER A 82 -18.65 12.81 -16.19
N PHE A 83 -18.06 13.99 -16.32
CA PHE A 83 -17.49 14.69 -15.17
C PHE A 83 -18.59 14.95 -14.13
N GLY A 84 -18.33 14.58 -12.87
CA GLY A 84 -19.27 14.76 -11.76
C GLY A 84 -19.54 16.25 -11.45
N VAL A 85 -20.58 16.49 -10.66
CA VAL A 85 -20.98 17.85 -10.27
C VAL A 85 -19.90 18.44 -9.35
N GLY A 86 -19.22 19.52 -9.77
CA GLY A 86 -18.29 20.23 -8.90
C GLY A 86 -17.02 20.80 -9.54
N GLY A 87 -16.70 20.40 -10.75
CA GLY A 87 -15.46 20.83 -11.43
C GLY A 87 -14.19 20.22 -10.83
N PRO A 88 -13.03 20.40 -11.47
CA PRO A 88 -11.75 19.90 -10.95
C PRO A 88 -11.53 20.43 -9.53
N VAL A 89 -11.30 19.52 -8.59
CA VAL A 89 -11.10 19.89 -7.18
C VAL A 89 -9.67 20.34 -6.99
N SER A 90 -9.50 21.40 -6.20
CA SER A 90 -8.28 22.15 -5.92
C SER A 90 -6.99 21.35 -5.77
N SER A 91 -5.86 22.01 -6.04
CA SER A 91 -4.51 21.47 -5.86
C SER A 91 -4.30 20.88 -4.47
N MET A 92 -3.76 19.68 -4.41
CA MET A 92 -3.46 18.98 -3.16
C MET A 92 -2.14 19.44 -2.51
N SER A 93 -1.38 20.32 -3.17
CA SER A 93 -0.08 20.79 -2.68
C SER A 93 0.25 22.15 -3.23
N SER A 94 0.91 22.99 -2.42
CA SER A 94 1.49 24.27 -2.83
C SER A 94 2.75 24.13 -3.69
N VAL A 95 3.38 22.95 -3.72
CA VAL A 95 4.66 22.71 -4.43
C VAL A 95 4.43 22.21 -5.86
N TYR A 96 3.45 21.32 -6.05
CA TYR A 96 2.97 20.85 -7.34
C TYR A 96 1.46 21.01 -7.36
N GLY A 97 0.93 21.72 -8.35
CA GLY A 97 -0.51 21.75 -8.52
C GLY A 97 -0.99 20.39 -9.01
N VAL A 98 -1.73 19.65 -8.17
CA VAL A 98 -2.41 18.42 -8.56
C VAL A 98 -3.90 18.69 -8.66
N GLU A 99 -4.50 18.33 -9.78
CA GLU A 99 -5.94 18.37 -9.96
C GLU A 99 -6.50 16.96 -9.99
N VAL A 100 -7.68 16.81 -9.39
CA VAL A 100 -8.46 15.57 -9.42
C VAL A 100 -9.61 15.74 -10.41
N TYR A 101 -9.77 14.77 -11.30
CA TYR A 101 -10.92 14.62 -12.18
C TYR A 101 -11.69 13.38 -11.75
N HIS A 102 -12.91 13.59 -11.31
CA HIS A 102 -13.81 12.53 -10.89
C HIS A 102 -14.92 12.38 -11.92
N PHE A 103 -14.96 11.23 -12.60
CA PHE A 103 -15.97 10.90 -13.59
C PHE A 103 -16.84 9.76 -13.07
N THR A 104 -18.13 9.85 -13.32
CA THR A 104 -19.09 8.86 -12.84
C THR A 104 -20.10 8.52 -13.92
N ASP A 105 -20.61 7.30 -13.89
CA ASP A 105 -21.78 6.86 -14.65
C ASP A 105 -22.35 5.56 -14.06
N THR A 106 -23.49 5.14 -14.55
CA THR A 106 -24.08 3.83 -14.27
C THR A 106 -23.99 2.94 -15.52
N ILE A 107 -23.71 1.66 -15.30
CA ILE A 107 -23.65 0.66 -16.37
C ILE A 107 -24.53 -0.54 -16.03
N ASP A 108 -25.12 -1.13 -17.07
CA ASP A 108 -25.92 -2.34 -17.00
C ASP A 108 -25.15 -3.52 -17.60
N PHE A 109 -24.93 -4.57 -16.81
CA PHE A 109 -24.40 -5.83 -17.28
C PHE A 109 -25.54 -6.81 -17.52
N PRO A 110 -25.84 -7.18 -18.79
CA PRO A 110 -27.05 -7.93 -19.12
C PRO A 110 -27.00 -9.41 -18.72
N SER A 111 -25.85 -9.92 -18.34
CA SER A 111 -25.66 -11.32 -17.94
C SER A 111 -24.59 -11.46 -16.86
N ASN A 112 -24.67 -12.53 -16.08
CA ASN A 112 -23.61 -12.94 -15.19
C ASN A 112 -22.35 -13.30 -16.00
N GLY A 113 -21.17 -13.04 -15.44
CA GLY A 113 -19.89 -13.34 -16.07
C GLY A 113 -18.75 -12.47 -15.54
N TYR A 114 -17.55 -12.71 -16.05
CA TYR A 114 -16.38 -11.88 -15.71
C TYR A 114 -16.25 -10.77 -16.72
N TYR A 115 -16.31 -9.53 -16.26
CA TYR A 115 -16.16 -8.34 -17.07
C TYR A 115 -14.85 -7.63 -16.74
N MET A 116 -14.27 -7.02 -17.77
CA MET A 116 -13.12 -6.13 -17.65
C MET A 116 -13.55 -4.74 -18.12
N ILE A 117 -13.37 -3.75 -17.28
CA ILE A 117 -13.63 -2.33 -17.53
C ILE A 117 -12.26 -1.67 -17.71
N LYS A 118 -12.05 -1.02 -18.85
CA LYS A 118 -10.77 -0.43 -19.22
C LYS A 118 -10.91 1.06 -19.55
N TRP A 119 -10.13 1.89 -18.87
CA TRP A 119 -9.92 3.27 -19.27
C TRP A 119 -8.50 3.47 -19.79
N THR A 120 -8.32 4.36 -20.76
CA THR A 120 -7.01 4.71 -21.30
C THR A 120 -7.03 6.12 -21.85
N ASP A 121 -6.02 6.93 -21.48
CA ASP A 121 -5.78 8.26 -22.04
C ASP A 121 -4.26 8.54 -22.14
N CYS A 122 -3.88 9.59 -22.86
CA CYS A 122 -2.49 10.00 -23.03
C CYS A 122 -2.29 11.41 -22.42
N CYS A 123 -1.16 11.73 -21.85
CA CYS A 123 0.04 10.97 -21.62
C CYS A 123 0.50 11.19 -20.18
N ARG A 124 1.42 10.33 -19.69
CA ARG A 124 1.99 10.42 -18.34
C ARG A 124 2.78 11.69 -18.13
N ASN A 125 3.02 12.05 -16.87
CA ASN A 125 3.85 13.18 -16.48
C ASN A 125 5.31 12.96 -16.98
N GLY A 126 5.81 13.92 -17.73
CA GLY A 126 7.15 13.87 -18.32
C GLY A 126 8.30 13.94 -17.32
N ALA A 127 8.02 14.29 -16.06
CA ALA A 127 9.02 14.35 -15.00
C ALA A 127 9.30 12.97 -14.35
N ILE A 128 8.58 11.92 -14.72
CA ILE A 128 8.79 10.56 -14.19
C ILE A 128 10.18 10.06 -14.59
N VAL A 129 10.95 9.56 -13.61
CA VAL A 129 12.35 9.18 -13.79
C VAL A 129 12.59 7.67 -13.88
N ASN A 130 11.64 6.84 -13.43
CA ASN A 130 11.76 5.38 -13.43
C ASN A 130 11.03 4.69 -14.58
N MET A 131 10.88 5.36 -15.70
CA MET A 131 10.41 4.79 -16.96
C MET A 131 11.00 5.50 -18.19
N ALA A 132 11.08 4.80 -19.31
CA ALA A 132 11.52 5.39 -20.57
C ALA A 132 10.39 6.21 -21.21
N ASN A 133 10.72 7.42 -21.70
CA ASN A 133 9.85 8.28 -22.52
C ASN A 133 8.42 8.49 -21.97
N PRO A 134 8.22 8.91 -20.72
CA PRO A 134 6.89 9.01 -20.09
C PRO A 134 5.90 9.88 -20.88
N LEU A 135 6.35 10.92 -21.56
CA LEU A 135 5.50 11.77 -22.44
C LEU A 135 4.92 11.05 -23.65
N SER A 136 5.41 9.85 -23.98
CA SER A 136 4.90 9.02 -25.09
C SER A 136 4.11 7.83 -24.57
N GLU A 137 4.04 7.65 -23.26
CA GLU A 137 3.32 6.54 -22.63
C GLU A 137 1.92 6.96 -22.19
N SER A 138 0.93 6.20 -22.64
CA SER A 138 -0.43 6.34 -22.14
C SER A 138 -0.52 5.84 -20.70
N MET A 139 -1.59 6.20 -20.03
CA MET A 139 -2.02 5.64 -18.75
C MET A 139 -3.26 4.82 -18.97
N SER A 140 -3.32 3.61 -18.41
CA SER A 140 -4.49 2.76 -18.51
C SER A 140 -4.81 2.14 -17.15
N PHE A 141 -6.10 2.13 -16.79
CA PHE A 141 -6.62 1.47 -15.59
C PHE A 141 -7.54 0.34 -15.98
N LEU A 142 -7.51 -0.72 -15.19
CA LEU A 142 -8.35 -1.90 -15.33
C LEU A 142 -9.10 -2.17 -14.03
N THR A 143 -10.34 -2.62 -14.19
CA THR A 143 -11.12 -3.27 -13.14
C THR A 143 -11.77 -4.51 -13.69
N TYR A 144 -11.59 -5.63 -13.01
CA TYR A 144 -12.21 -6.91 -13.30
C TYR A 144 -13.31 -7.16 -12.27
N VAL A 145 -14.51 -7.41 -12.71
CA VAL A 145 -15.67 -7.67 -11.85
C VAL A 145 -16.31 -8.99 -12.22
N ASN A 146 -16.49 -9.86 -11.23
CA ASN A 146 -17.36 -11.01 -11.38
C ASN A 146 -18.82 -10.57 -11.16
N VAL A 147 -19.54 -10.35 -12.23
CA VAL A 147 -20.95 -10.01 -12.17
C VAL A 147 -21.74 -11.29 -11.90
N ASP A 148 -22.24 -11.41 -10.67
CA ASP A 148 -23.14 -12.49 -10.23
C ASP A 148 -24.28 -11.88 -9.43
N SER A 149 -25.49 -11.92 -9.99
CA SER A 149 -26.69 -11.35 -9.37
C SER A 149 -27.08 -12.01 -8.04
N ALA A 150 -26.59 -13.22 -7.77
CA ALA A 150 -26.82 -13.93 -6.50
C ALA A 150 -25.77 -13.57 -5.42
N ASN A 151 -24.54 -13.25 -5.85
CA ASN A 151 -23.44 -12.88 -4.98
C ASN A 151 -22.66 -11.71 -5.59
N PRO A 152 -23.23 -10.51 -5.58
CA PRO A 152 -22.64 -9.35 -6.24
C PRO A 152 -21.30 -8.98 -5.62
N ASN A 153 -20.40 -8.41 -6.43
CA ASN A 153 -19.11 -7.91 -6.03
C ASN A 153 -18.97 -6.45 -6.42
N SER A 154 -18.47 -5.64 -5.50
CA SER A 154 -18.05 -4.27 -5.73
C SER A 154 -16.53 -4.20 -5.63
N SER A 155 -15.88 -3.50 -6.54
CA SER A 155 -14.42 -3.36 -6.45
C SER A 155 -13.98 -2.48 -5.28
N PRO A 156 -12.73 -2.64 -4.79
CA PRO A 156 -12.16 -1.81 -3.74
C PRO A 156 -12.17 -0.33 -4.10
N THR A 157 -12.28 0.51 -3.09
CA THR A 157 -12.09 1.96 -3.15
C THR A 157 -10.92 2.39 -2.26
N PHE A 158 -10.47 3.63 -2.42
CA PHE A 158 -9.31 4.14 -1.70
C PHE A 158 -9.60 5.54 -1.14
N LEU A 159 -9.31 5.72 0.14
CA LEU A 159 -9.49 7.01 0.83
C LEU A 159 -8.28 7.95 0.63
N ALA A 160 -7.11 7.41 0.25
CA ALA A 160 -5.94 8.21 -0.02
C ALA A 160 -5.74 8.45 -1.51
N PRO A 161 -5.37 9.67 -1.91
CA PRO A 161 -5.08 9.99 -3.31
C PRO A 161 -3.86 9.21 -3.82
N PRO A 162 -3.76 8.96 -5.14
CA PRO A 162 -2.63 8.25 -5.73
C PRO A 162 -1.39 9.14 -5.99
N VAL A 163 -1.29 10.27 -5.31
CA VAL A 163 -0.12 11.16 -5.36
C VAL A 163 0.32 11.49 -3.96
N SER A 164 1.59 11.28 -3.67
CA SER A 164 2.18 11.51 -2.35
C SER A 164 3.53 12.20 -2.44
N TYR A 165 3.87 12.96 -1.40
CA TYR A 165 5.13 13.66 -1.25
C TYR A 165 5.91 13.06 -0.10
N LEU A 166 7.22 12.86 -0.29
CA LEU A 166 8.10 12.33 0.74
C LEU A 166 9.51 12.91 0.61
N PRO A 167 10.27 13.03 1.71
CA PRO A 167 11.66 13.47 1.67
C PRO A 167 12.58 12.36 1.17
N ALA A 168 13.66 12.72 0.46
CA ALA A 168 14.72 11.79 0.13
C ALA A 168 15.50 11.39 1.39
N ASN A 169 16.08 10.18 1.38
CA ASN A 169 16.93 9.64 2.46
C ASN A 169 16.26 9.56 3.85
N THR A 170 14.93 9.43 3.85
CA THR A 170 14.15 9.25 5.07
C THR A 170 13.23 8.06 4.91
N LEU A 171 13.22 7.15 5.89
CA LEU A 171 12.31 6.01 5.89
C LEU A 171 10.87 6.50 6.03
N TRP A 172 10.07 6.22 5.02
CA TRP A 172 8.67 6.66 4.92
C TRP A 172 7.73 5.47 4.90
N GLN A 173 6.62 5.61 5.59
CA GLN A 173 5.52 4.66 5.55
C GLN A 173 4.24 5.35 5.09
N TYR A 174 3.50 4.64 4.25
CA TYR A 174 2.27 5.14 3.64
C TYR A 174 1.28 4.01 3.43
N ASN A 175 0.01 4.29 3.60
CA ASN A 175 -1.05 3.37 3.25
C ASN A 175 -2.02 4.02 2.26
N PRO A 176 -2.33 3.38 1.10
CA PRO A 176 -3.33 3.88 0.15
C PRO A 176 -4.75 3.90 0.71
N LEU A 177 -4.98 3.39 1.92
CA LEU A 177 -6.27 3.30 2.62
C LEU A 177 -7.30 2.52 1.82
N PRO A 178 -7.05 1.24 1.53
CA PRO A 178 -8.00 0.41 0.80
C PRO A 178 -9.24 0.16 1.64
N PHE A 179 -10.38 0.13 0.97
CA PHE A 179 -11.65 -0.25 1.55
C PHE A 179 -12.40 -1.14 0.55
N ASP A 180 -12.76 -2.35 0.98
CA ASP A 180 -13.62 -3.23 0.20
C ASP A 180 -15.07 -3.16 0.72
N PRO A 181 -16.06 -2.72 -0.09
CA PRO A 181 -17.43 -2.55 0.35
C PRO A 181 -18.11 -3.85 0.79
N ASP A 182 -17.69 -4.98 0.25
CA ASP A 182 -18.26 -6.30 0.51
C ASP A 182 -17.52 -7.05 1.63
N GLY A 183 -16.37 -6.49 2.11
CA GLY A 183 -15.53 -7.07 3.15
C GLY A 183 -14.64 -8.21 2.66
N ASP A 184 -14.35 -8.25 1.38
CA ASP A 184 -13.45 -9.24 0.78
C ASP A 184 -12.00 -9.01 1.18
N SER A 185 -11.18 -10.07 1.11
CA SER A 185 -9.77 -9.98 1.40
C SER A 185 -9.02 -9.42 0.20
N LEU A 186 -8.21 -8.39 0.41
CA LEU A 186 -7.38 -7.79 -0.63
C LEU A 186 -5.97 -8.36 -0.62
N VAL A 187 -5.43 -8.65 -1.79
CA VAL A 187 -4.04 -9.07 -1.98
C VAL A 187 -3.36 -8.13 -2.96
N TRP A 188 -2.24 -7.55 -2.51
CA TRP A 188 -1.52 -6.52 -3.23
C TRP A 188 -0.28 -7.08 -3.94
N HIS A 189 -0.10 -6.68 -5.18
CA HIS A 189 1.08 -7.01 -5.99
C HIS A 189 1.66 -5.77 -6.65
N LEU A 190 2.98 -5.63 -6.63
CA LEU A 190 3.65 -4.67 -7.50
C LEU A 190 3.49 -5.10 -8.96
N SER A 191 3.12 -4.18 -9.82
CA SER A 191 2.95 -4.42 -11.25
C SER A 191 3.70 -3.40 -12.09
N VAL A 192 3.90 -3.71 -13.36
CA VAL A 192 4.34 -2.74 -14.35
C VAL A 192 3.17 -1.85 -14.70
N PRO A 193 3.34 -0.52 -14.75
CA PRO A 193 2.29 0.39 -15.21
C PRO A 193 1.73 0.00 -16.57
N LEU A 194 0.45 0.26 -16.77
CA LEU A 194 -0.25 -0.09 -18.01
C LEU A 194 -0.27 1.10 -18.98
N SER A 195 -0.08 0.81 -20.27
CA SER A 195 -0.16 1.74 -21.39
C SER A 195 -1.26 1.32 -22.37
N ALA A 196 -1.46 2.09 -23.42
CA ALA A 196 -2.45 1.76 -24.45
C ALA A 196 -2.21 0.37 -25.06
N GLY A 197 -3.29 -0.35 -25.29
CA GLY A 197 -3.33 -1.62 -25.98
C GLY A 197 -4.72 -1.82 -26.60
N MET A 198 -4.88 -2.78 -27.51
CA MET A 198 -6.17 -2.99 -28.16
C MET A 198 -7.23 -3.52 -27.18
N SER A 199 -7.29 -4.81 -26.94
CA SER A 199 -8.21 -5.40 -25.98
C SER A 199 -7.64 -5.36 -24.57
N VAL A 200 -6.40 -5.81 -24.40
CA VAL A 200 -5.67 -5.76 -23.12
C VAL A 200 -4.64 -4.64 -23.21
N PRO A 201 -4.48 -3.80 -22.17
CA PRO A 201 -3.44 -2.79 -22.13
C PRO A 201 -2.04 -3.41 -22.29
N ALA A 202 -1.13 -2.67 -22.90
CA ALA A 202 0.27 -3.04 -22.98
C ALA A 202 0.97 -2.67 -21.67
N LEU A 203 2.04 -3.40 -21.34
CA LEU A 203 2.95 -3.00 -20.27
C LEU A 203 3.84 -1.85 -20.74
N VAL A 204 4.10 -0.88 -19.88
CA VAL A 204 5.02 0.22 -20.16
C VAL A 204 6.44 -0.34 -20.36
N MET A 205 7.05 0.02 -21.48
CA MET A 205 8.42 -0.40 -21.80
C MET A 205 9.47 0.42 -21.05
N GLY A 206 10.51 -0.24 -20.55
CA GLY A 206 11.58 0.42 -19.80
C GLY A 206 11.15 1.00 -18.46
N TYR A 207 10.15 0.40 -17.83
CA TYR A 207 9.80 0.66 -16.45
C TYR A 207 10.80 -0.03 -15.52
N GLU A 208 11.22 0.68 -14.48
CA GLU A 208 12.14 0.18 -13.45
C GLU A 208 11.45 0.23 -12.08
N TYR A 209 11.51 -0.90 -11.35
CA TYR A 209 10.90 -1.00 -10.03
C TYR A 209 11.66 -0.16 -9.00
N LEU A 210 10.93 0.50 -8.11
CA LEU A 210 11.50 1.33 -7.04
C LEU A 210 12.30 0.52 -6.00
N SER A 211 12.11 -0.80 -5.94
CA SER A 211 12.91 -1.71 -5.10
C SER A 211 14.36 -1.87 -5.57
N ASP A 212 14.71 -1.37 -6.77
CA ASP A 212 16.09 -1.34 -7.23
C ASP A 212 16.93 -0.37 -6.38
N THR A 213 18.19 -0.74 -6.12
CA THR A 213 19.14 0.05 -5.33
C THR A 213 19.54 1.38 -5.98
N THR A 214 19.15 1.61 -7.23
CA THR A 214 19.24 2.92 -7.89
C THR A 214 18.31 3.93 -7.24
N TYR A 215 17.11 3.50 -6.83
CA TYR A 215 16.03 4.35 -6.33
C TYR A 215 15.83 4.27 -4.81
N SER A 216 16.29 3.18 -4.20
CA SER A 216 16.09 2.89 -2.79
C SER A 216 17.40 2.80 -2.02
N ASN A 217 17.42 3.29 -0.79
CA ASN A 217 18.48 3.03 0.17
C ASN A 217 18.37 1.61 0.73
N ALA A 218 19.49 1.02 1.13
CA ALA A 218 19.51 -0.33 1.71
C ALA A 218 18.75 -0.44 3.05
N THR A 219 18.54 0.68 3.73
CA THR A 219 17.81 0.81 4.99
C THR A 219 16.30 0.65 4.83
N GLY A 220 15.77 0.88 3.62
CA GLY A 220 14.34 0.79 3.33
C GLY A 220 14.07 0.63 1.83
N LEU A 221 14.32 -0.56 1.27
CA LEU A 221 13.94 -0.86 -0.11
C LEU A 221 12.43 -0.69 -0.26
N PHE A 222 12.01 -0.17 -1.41
CA PHE A 222 10.59 -0.05 -1.72
C PHE A 222 9.90 -1.40 -1.60
N SER A 223 8.88 -1.46 -0.77
CA SER A 223 8.07 -2.66 -0.56
C SER A 223 6.61 -2.30 -0.30
N ILE A 224 5.73 -3.22 -0.63
CA ILE A 224 4.32 -3.18 -0.25
C ILE A 224 4.00 -4.44 0.54
N ASP A 225 3.26 -4.27 1.62
CA ASP A 225 2.68 -5.40 2.34
C ASP A 225 1.51 -5.97 1.55
N SER A 226 1.58 -7.26 1.23
CA SER A 226 0.60 -7.91 0.35
C SER A 226 -0.80 -8.05 0.96
N ILE A 227 -0.95 -7.85 2.27
CA ILE A 227 -2.23 -7.97 2.99
C ILE A 227 -2.84 -6.61 3.29
N THR A 228 -2.02 -5.69 3.78
CA THR A 228 -2.50 -4.38 4.25
C THR A 228 -2.40 -3.28 3.22
N GLY A 229 -1.62 -3.49 2.15
CA GLY A 229 -1.27 -2.45 1.19
C GLY A 229 -0.33 -1.38 1.74
N ALA A 230 0.21 -1.55 2.95
CA ALA A 230 1.16 -0.61 3.53
C ALA A 230 2.46 -0.59 2.74
N ILE A 231 2.92 0.61 2.39
CA ILE A 231 4.13 0.86 1.61
C ILE A 231 5.22 1.36 2.56
N THR A 232 6.43 0.83 2.38
CA THR A 232 7.63 1.32 3.05
C THR A 232 8.66 1.69 1.99
N TRP A 233 9.28 2.87 2.11
CA TRP A 233 10.31 3.31 1.18
C TRP A 233 11.26 4.34 1.84
N ASP A 234 12.56 4.12 1.62
CA ASP A 234 13.62 5.11 1.87
C ASP A 234 14.16 5.53 0.50
N ALA A 235 13.60 6.60 -0.06
CA ALA A 235 13.90 7.07 -1.40
C ALA A 235 15.29 7.68 -1.44
N LYS A 236 16.15 7.18 -2.35
CA LYS A 236 17.55 7.59 -2.46
C LYS A 236 17.76 8.88 -3.22
N MET A 237 16.85 9.26 -4.10
CA MET A 237 17.02 10.39 -5.00
C MET A 237 15.74 11.18 -5.19
N VAL A 238 15.90 12.48 -5.40
CA VAL A 238 14.82 13.42 -5.71
C VAL A 238 14.27 13.16 -7.11
N GLY A 239 12.96 13.24 -7.28
CA GLY A 239 12.30 13.08 -8.58
C GLY A 239 10.84 12.65 -8.47
N ASN A 240 10.22 12.45 -9.61
CA ASN A 240 8.88 11.89 -9.72
C ASN A 240 8.97 10.42 -10.09
N PHE A 241 8.32 9.56 -9.33
CA PHE A 241 8.36 8.12 -9.50
C PHE A 241 6.96 7.57 -9.66
N VAL A 242 6.75 6.71 -10.65
CA VAL A 242 5.50 5.98 -10.80
C VAL A 242 5.64 4.60 -10.17
N VAL A 243 4.57 4.14 -9.56
CA VAL A 243 4.38 2.77 -9.11
C VAL A 243 2.98 2.31 -9.47
N SER A 244 2.85 1.06 -9.87
CA SER A 244 1.57 0.45 -10.19
C SER A 244 1.34 -0.78 -9.33
N PHE A 245 0.09 -0.97 -8.94
CA PHE A 245 -0.36 -2.11 -8.15
C PHE A 245 -1.46 -2.85 -8.90
N ALA A 246 -1.41 -4.17 -8.82
CA ALA A 246 -2.54 -5.05 -9.06
C ALA A 246 -3.09 -5.46 -7.70
N ILE A 247 -4.39 -5.28 -7.50
CA ILE A 247 -5.10 -5.59 -6.25
C ILE A 247 -6.15 -6.64 -6.59
N GLU A 248 -6.05 -7.80 -5.97
CA GLU A 248 -6.95 -8.93 -6.16
C GLU A 248 -7.91 -9.05 -4.97
N GLU A 249 -9.16 -9.37 -5.24
CA GLU A 249 -10.24 -9.50 -4.25
C GLU A 249 -10.62 -10.96 -4.09
N TYR A 250 -10.59 -11.46 -2.86
CA TYR A 250 -10.89 -12.85 -2.55
C TYR A 250 -12.03 -12.98 -1.55
N ARG A 251 -13.10 -13.65 -1.96
CA ARG A 251 -14.24 -14.03 -1.12
C ARG A 251 -14.16 -15.51 -0.80
N ASN A 252 -13.96 -15.85 0.48
CA ASN A 252 -13.79 -17.25 0.93
C ASN A 252 -12.69 -18.01 0.15
N GLY A 253 -11.60 -17.32 -0.21
CA GLY A 253 -10.48 -17.90 -0.97
C GLY A 253 -10.71 -18.05 -2.47
N VAL A 254 -11.83 -17.53 -3.00
CA VAL A 254 -12.15 -17.50 -4.44
C VAL A 254 -11.93 -16.08 -4.95
N LEU A 255 -11.18 -15.94 -6.05
CA LEU A 255 -10.98 -14.65 -6.72
C LEU A 255 -12.33 -14.16 -7.30
N VAL A 256 -12.78 -12.98 -6.88
CA VAL A 256 -14.05 -12.37 -7.31
C VAL A 256 -13.86 -11.08 -8.08
N GLY A 257 -12.72 -10.43 -7.96
CA GLY A 257 -12.39 -9.20 -8.65
C GLY A 257 -10.90 -8.92 -8.65
N ALA A 258 -10.50 -7.93 -9.43
CA ALA A 258 -9.17 -7.36 -9.37
C ALA A 258 -9.17 -5.98 -10.00
N MET A 259 -8.26 -5.10 -9.57
CA MET A 259 -8.10 -3.79 -10.20
C MET A 259 -6.64 -3.37 -10.29
N SER A 260 -6.35 -2.42 -11.16
CA SER A 260 -5.08 -1.73 -11.22
C SER A 260 -5.18 -0.33 -10.62
N ARG A 261 -4.13 0.09 -9.92
CA ARG A 261 -3.98 1.45 -9.41
C ARG A 261 -2.60 1.96 -9.74
N ASP A 262 -2.51 3.11 -10.39
CA ASP A 262 -1.26 3.82 -10.60
C ASP A 262 -1.12 4.95 -9.60
N MET A 263 0.09 5.08 -9.04
CA MET A 263 0.43 6.14 -8.09
C MET A 263 1.71 6.85 -8.52
N GLN A 264 1.79 8.15 -8.20
CA GLN A 264 3.02 8.92 -8.37
C GLN A 264 3.53 9.39 -7.02
N PHE A 265 4.79 9.10 -6.74
CA PHE A 265 5.52 9.61 -5.59
C PHE A 265 6.42 10.77 -6.03
N VAL A 266 6.31 11.89 -5.35
CA VAL A 266 7.14 13.08 -5.56
C VAL A 266 8.15 13.14 -4.42
N VAL A 267 9.38 12.72 -4.71
CA VAL A 267 10.47 12.77 -3.75
C VAL A 267 11.10 14.15 -3.82
N VAL A 268 11.06 14.87 -2.72
CA VAL A 268 11.65 16.20 -2.58
C VAL A 268 13.01 16.12 -1.89
N PRO A 269 13.88 17.14 -2.04
CA PRO A 269 15.13 17.17 -1.28
C PRO A 269 14.86 17.00 0.20
N ASP A 270 15.76 16.29 0.90
CA ASP A 270 15.84 16.34 2.35
C ASP A 270 16.05 17.82 2.75
N THR A 271 15.00 18.40 3.28
CA THR A 271 14.97 19.81 3.68
C THR A 271 15.22 19.88 5.19
N SER A 272 15.25 21.11 5.73
CA SER A 272 15.26 21.32 7.18
C SER A 272 13.95 20.90 7.87
N ASN A 273 12.99 20.34 7.16
CA ASN A 273 11.71 19.86 7.67
C ASN A 273 11.78 18.35 7.93
N ALA A 274 11.77 17.97 9.20
CA ALA A 274 11.70 16.57 9.63
C ALA A 274 10.32 16.00 9.35
N MET A 275 10.24 14.68 9.21
CA MET A 275 8.96 13.99 9.05
C MET A 275 8.39 13.65 10.44
N PRO A 276 7.11 13.96 10.71
CA PRO A 276 6.49 13.61 11.96
C PRO A 276 6.33 12.09 12.11
N LEU A 277 6.41 11.56 13.34
CA LEU A 277 6.38 10.13 13.62
C LEU A 277 5.44 9.79 14.78
N ILE A 278 4.86 8.58 14.73
CA ILE A 278 4.15 7.98 15.87
C ILE A 278 5.15 7.11 16.65
N SER A 279 5.40 7.48 17.90
CA SER A 279 6.55 6.96 18.66
C SER A 279 6.28 5.67 19.45
N ASN A 280 5.02 5.29 19.67
CA ASN A 280 4.66 4.19 20.58
C ASN A 280 3.98 2.99 19.94
N MET A 281 4.01 2.86 18.60
CA MET A 281 3.42 1.72 17.89
C MET A 281 4.01 0.37 18.32
N GLN A 282 5.27 0.36 18.70
CA GLN A 282 5.97 -0.85 19.18
C GLN A 282 5.37 -1.45 20.47
N SER A 283 4.53 -0.69 21.19
CA SER A 283 3.82 -1.19 22.36
C SER A 283 2.59 -2.05 22.02
N LEU A 284 2.13 -2.00 20.76
CA LEU A 284 1.00 -2.79 20.32
C LEU A 284 1.38 -4.27 20.11
N PRO A 285 0.47 -5.21 20.37
CA PRO A 285 0.68 -6.60 20.03
C PRO A 285 0.84 -6.76 18.52
N THR A 286 1.64 -7.75 18.11
CA THR A 286 1.90 -8.04 16.70
C THR A 286 1.54 -9.48 16.37
N ASN A 287 1.18 -9.74 15.10
CA ASN A 287 1.01 -11.09 14.59
C ASN A 287 2.38 -11.79 14.37
N ASN A 288 2.36 -13.03 13.91
CA ASN A 288 3.56 -13.82 13.66
C ASN A 288 4.48 -13.22 12.57
N LEU A 289 3.97 -12.31 11.75
CA LEU A 289 4.71 -11.59 10.71
C LEU A 289 5.31 -10.28 11.22
N GLY A 290 4.99 -9.89 12.47
CA GLY A 290 5.50 -8.65 13.08
C GLY A 290 4.65 -7.41 12.85
N TYR A 291 3.49 -7.52 12.19
CA TYR A 291 2.57 -6.40 11.97
C TYR A 291 1.72 -6.14 13.23
N PRO A 292 1.40 -4.88 13.55
CA PRO A 292 0.48 -4.54 14.62
C PRO A 292 -0.88 -5.26 14.42
N TYR A 293 -1.26 -6.09 15.37
CA TYR A 293 -2.42 -6.97 15.26
C TYR A 293 -3.13 -7.11 16.60
N ILE A 294 -4.41 -6.76 16.62
CA ILE A 294 -5.22 -6.70 17.83
C ILE A 294 -6.42 -7.61 17.66
N LYS A 295 -6.74 -8.41 18.70
CA LYS A 295 -7.96 -9.22 18.76
C LYS A 295 -8.90 -8.66 19.82
N ILE A 296 -10.14 -8.40 19.45
CA ILE A 296 -11.16 -7.90 20.38
C ILE A 296 -12.45 -8.71 20.30
N ALA A 297 -13.14 -8.85 21.44
CA ALA A 297 -14.45 -9.49 21.47
C ALA A 297 -15.57 -8.50 21.15
N PRO A 298 -16.70 -8.96 20.59
CA PRO A 298 -17.93 -8.17 20.56
C PRO A 298 -18.31 -7.68 21.96
N GLY A 299 -18.66 -6.39 22.07
CA GLY A 299 -18.98 -5.72 23.31
C GLY A 299 -17.78 -5.32 24.18
N GLN A 300 -16.56 -5.71 23.81
CA GLN A 300 -15.34 -5.27 24.49
C GLN A 300 -14.97 -3.85 24.04
N ASN A 301 -14.88 -2.90 24.98
CA ASN A 301 -14.31 -1.59 24.70
C ASN A 301 -12.79 -1.72 24.60
N TYR A 302 -12.23 -1.37 23.46
CA TYR A 302 -10.80 -1.35 23.21
C TYR A 302 -10.32 0.06 22.89
N GLN A 303 -9.20 0.47 23.47
CA GLN A 303 -8.63 1.79 23.26
C GLN A 303 -7.13 1.68 22.95
N VAL A 304 -6.69 2.47 21.99
CA VAL A 304 -5.27 2.68 21.67
C VAL A 304 -4.92 4.14 21.93
N HIS A 305 -3.94 4.37 22.80
CA HIS A 305 -3.35 5.69 23.00
C HIS A 305 -2.11 5.83 22.13
N LEU A 306 -2.07 6.88 21.33
CA LEU A 306 -1.01 7.16 20.38
C LEU A 306 -0.26 8.41 20.82
N LEU A 307 1.08 8.32 20.79
CA LEU A 307 1.98 9.44 21.03
C LEU A 307 2.68 9.74 19.73
N ALA A 308 2.57 10.96 19.23
CA ALA A 308 3.20 11.37 18.00
C ALA A 308 3.84 12.76 18.16
N SER A 309 4.91 12.99 17.41
CA SER A 309 5.64 14.26 17.48
C SER A 309 6.37 14.56 16.18
N ASP A 310 6.66 15.84 15.98
CA ASP A 310 7.63 16.34 15.03
C ASP A 310 8.89 16.81 15.75
N ALA A 311 10.05 16.61 15.11
CA ALA A 311 11.32 17.10 15.64
C ALA A 311 11.47 18.62 15.49
N ASP A 312 10.74 19.21 14.55
CA ASP A 312 10.71 20.65 14.32
C ASP A 312 9.72 21.32 15.27
N ILE A 313 10.26 21.96 16.29
CA ILE A 313 9.51 22.52 17.43
C ILE A 313 8.48 23.61 17.04
N ASN A 314 8.59 24.17 15.85
CA ASN A 314 7.70 25.23 15.36
C ASN A 314 6.59 24.67 14.45
N ASP A 315 6.64 23.39 14.10
CA ASP A 315 5.64 22.79 13.23
C ASP A 315 4.41 22.39 14.04
N VAL A 316 3.26 22.60 13.45
CA VAL A 316 1.99 22.17 14.04
C VAL A 316 1.56 20.88 13.37
N VAL A 317 1.56 19.81 14.14
CA VAL A 317 1.15 18.50 13.64
C VAL A 317 -0.35 18.29 13.75
N SER A 318 -0.88 17.43 12.90
CA SER A 318 -2.26 16.95 12.91
C SER A 318 -2.28 15.44 12.83
N MET A 319 -3.32 14.80 13.40
CA MET A 319 -3.49 13.36 13.30
C MET A 319 -4.89 13.01 12.82
N SER A 320 -5.00 12.04 11.95
CA SER A 320 -6.25 11.47 11.49
C SER A 320 -6.18 9.95 11.54
N SER A 321 -7.35 9.32 11.56
CA SER A 321 -7.45 7.87 11.50
C SER A 321 -8.48 7.46 10.46
N PHE A 322 -8.18 6.41 9.72
CA PHE A 322 -8.95 5.91 8.61
C PHE A 322 -9.15 4.40 8.74
N GLY A 323 -10.20 3.90 8.13
CA GLY A 323 -10.49 2.47 8.08
C GLY A 323 -11.98 2.18 8.07
N GLU A 324 -12.34 0.97 7.71
CA GLU A 324 -13.73 0.52 7.61
C GLU A 324 -14.51 0.70 8.92
N SER A 325 -13.85 0.51 10.07
CA SER A 325 -14.49 0.60 11.39
C SER A 325 -15.15 1.95 11.68
N PHE A 326 -14.72 3.03 11.00
CA PHE A 326 -15.31 4.36 11.14
C PHE A 326 -16.59 4.56 10.32
N GLY A 327 -16.76 3.81 9.23
CA GLY A 327 -17.92 3.88 8.34
C GLY A 327 -19.07 2.93 8.71
N LEU A 328 -18.95 2.14 9.77
CA LEU A 328 -19.95 1.17 10.17
C LEU A 328 -21.26 1.85 10.61
N THR A 329 -22.39 1.29 10.22
CA THR A 329 -23.72 1.82 10.59
C THR A 329 -24.06 1.59 12.05
N THR A 330 -23.47 0.57 12.67
CA THR A 330 -23.62 0.25 14.11
C THR A 330 -22.22 0.08 14.71
N ALA A 331 -22.10 0.49 15.98
CA ALA A 331 -20.84 0.32 16.74
C ALA A 331 -19.59 0.80 15.99
N ALA A 332 -19.67 1.94 15.31
CA ALA A 332 -18.52 2.55 14.63
C ALA A 332 -17.42 2.91 15.63
N SER A 333 -16.17 2.82 15.19
CA SER A 333 -15.02 3.31 15.95
C SER A 333 -14.96 4.83 15.98
N THR A 334 -14.20 5.36 16.92
CA THR A 334 -13.98 6.80 17.09
C THR A 334 -12.48 7.09 17.22
N PHE A 335 -12.10 8.28 16.79
CA PHE A 335 -10.76 8.80 16.98
C PHE A 335 -10.80 10.27 17.38
N GLY A 336 -9.96 10.66 18.31
CA GLY A 336 -9.76 12.05 18.71
C GLY A 336 -8.33 12.27 19.17
N TYR A 337 -7.86 13.51 19.08
CA TYR A 337 -6.54 13.87 19.58
C TYR A 337 -6.50 15.24 20.20
N SER A 338 -5.47 15.50 21.00
CA SER A 338 -5.14 16.80 21.58
C SER A 338 -3.68 17.15 21.26
N LEU A 339 -3.44 18.43 20.99
CA LEU A 339 -2.08 18.96 20.83
C LEU A 339 -1.47 19.22 22.20
N THR A 340 -0.19 18.91 22.34
CA THR A 340 0.64 19.17 23.51
C THR A 340 1.91 19.90 23.11
N GLY A 341 2.73 20.28 24.07
CA GLY A 341 3.94 21.07 23.80
C GLY A 341 3.60 22.42 23.15
N ASN A 342 4.30 22.77 22.07
CA ASN A 342 4.07 23.97 21.25
C ASN A 342 3.17 23.69 20.03
N GLY A 343 2.49 22.54 20.00
CA GLY A 343 1.69 22.08 18.86
C GLY A 343 2.39 21.05 17.99
N ASN A 344 3.67 20.75 18.27
CA ASN A 344 4.45 19.74 17.58
C ASN A 344 4.34 18.33 18.20
N GLU A 345 3.48 18.14 19.20
CA GLU A 345 3.23 16.85 19.84
C GLU A 345 1.71 16.58 19.87
N ILE A 346 1.35 15.30 19.78
CA ILE A 346 -0.04 14.83 19.82
C ILE A 346 -0.19 13.66 20.78
N GLU A 347 -1.27 13.69 21.56
CA GLU A 347 -1.85 12.54 22.22
C GLU A 347 -3.16 12.18 21.52
N GLY A 348 -3.20 11.05 20.83
CA GLY A 348 -4.36 10.53 20.12
C GLY A 348 -4.99 9.36 20.87
N THR A 349 -6.30 9.19 20.73
CA THR A 349 -7.03 8.03 21.26
C THR A 349 -7.97 7.48 20.20
N PHE A 350 -7.73 6.24 19.82
CA PHE A 350 -8.67 5.42 19.07
C PHE A 350 -9.49 4.60 20.05
N ALA A 351 -10.81 4.52 19.86
CA ALA A 351 -11.70 3.69 20.67
C ALA A 351 -12.72 2.96 19.81
N TRP A 352 -12.91 1.67 20.08
CA TRP A 352 -13.88 0.84 19.39
C TRP A 352 -14.52 -0.18 20.35
N THR A 353 -15.84 -0.31 20.25
CA THR A 353 -16.62 -1.36 20.91
C THR A 353 -17.46 -2.06 19.85
N PRO A 354 -16.90 -3.05 19.13
CA PRO A 354 -17.64 -3.74 18.07
C PRO A 354 -18.80 -4.54 18.62
N ASP A 355 -19.81 -4.78 17.79
CA ASP A 355 -20.89 -5.71 18.10
C ASP A 355 -20.71 -7.06 17.38
N VAL A 356 -21.67 -7.99 17.57
CA VAL A 356 -21.59 -9.34 16.99
C VAL A 356 -21.66 -9.36 15.47
N SER A 357 -22.20 -8.32 14.82
CA SER A 357 -22.31 -8.22 13.38
C SER A 357 -20.96 -7.94 12.72
N GLN A 358 -19.98 -7.46 13.49
CA GLN A 358 -18.64 -7.17 13.01
C GLN A 358 -17.67 -8.36 13.16
N VAL A 359 -18.12 -9.50 13.67
CA VAL A 359 -17.29 -10.71 13.77
C VAL A 359 -16.99 -11.25 12.38
N ARG A 360 -15.70 -11.25 12.03
CA ARG A 360 -15.22 -11.82 10.74
C ARG A 360 -13.77 -12.26 10.86
N SER A 361 -13.36 -13.19 9.96
CA SER A 361 -11.97 -13.69 9.90
C SER A 361 -11.00 -12.71 9.25
N ASN A 362 -11.50 -11.86 8.35
CA ASN A 362 -10.69 -10.82 7.71
C ASN A 362 -10.57 -9.62 8.67
N PRO A 363 -9.36 -9.24 9.11
CA PRO A 363 -9.20 -8.12 10.03
C PRO A 363 -9.67 -6.79 9.42
N TYR A 364 -10.16 -5.90 10.26
CA TYR A 364 -10.35 -4.49 9.92
C TYR A 364 -9.00 -3.79 9.88
N LEU A 365 -8.74 -3.03 8.83
CA LEU A 365 -7.56 -2.17 8.76
C LEU A 365 -7.89 -0.80 9.36
N VAL A 366 -7.02 -0.34 10.25
CA VAL A 366 -7.05 1.02 10.80
C VAL A 366 -5.70 1.65 10.54
N VAL A 367 -5.69 2.80 9.90
CA VAL A 367 -4.48 3.57 9.62
C VAL A 367 -4.50 4.85 10.43
N PHE A 368 -3.43 5.11 11.14
CA PHE A 368 -3.17 6.37 11.83
C PHE A 368 -2.19 7.19 11.02
N ARG A 369 -2.60 8.37 10.61
CA ARG A 369 -1.81 9.32 9.82
C ARG A 369 -1.45 10.51 10.67
N ILE A 370 -0.16 10.79 10.81
CA ILE A 370 0.34 12.07 11.34
C ILE A 370 0.85 12.92 10.18
N SER A 371 0.63 14.23 10.26
CA SER A 371 1.08 15.21 9.25
C SER A 371 1.48 16.53 9.89
N ASP A 372 2.52 17.16 9.34
CA ASP A 372 2.98 18.52 9.62
C ASP A 372 2.50 19.56 8.58
N ASN A 373 1.50 19.21 7.73
CA ASN A 373 1.00 19.92 6.56
C ASN A 373 1.90 19.83 5.31
N PHE A 374 3.10 19.28 5.41
CA PHE A 374 3.99 19.07 4.27
C PHE A 374 4.21 17.58 4.00
N PHE A 375 4.63 16.84 5.04
CA PHE A 375 4.76 15.41 5.00
C PHE A 375 3.68 14.72 5.82
N TYR A 376 3.45 13.45 5.55
CA TYR A 376 2.69 12.58 6.41
C TYR A 376 3.32 11.19 6.50
N TYR A 377 3.05 10.56 7.63
CA TYR A 377 3.54 9.23 7.96
C TYR A 377 2.37 8.39 8.46
N ASP A 378 2.25 7.17 7.95
CA ASP A 378 1.15 6.27 8.23
C ASP A 378 1.59 5.05 9.03
N GLU A 379 0.81 4.68 10.03
CA GLU A 379 0.94 3.41 10.74
C GLU A 379 -0.34 2.60 10.59
N THR A 380 -0.19 1.35 10.15
CA THR A 380 -1.32 0.45 9.89
C THR A 380 -1.46 -0.59 10.99
N VAL A 381 -2.67 -0.73 11.52
CA VAL A 381 -3.05 -1.70 12.54
C VAL A 381 -4.16 -2.60 12.01
N GLN A 382 -4.01 -3.91 12.21
CA GLN A 382 -5.03 -4.90 11.92
C GLN A 382 -5.84 -5.19 13.18
N ILE A 383 -7.16 -5.17 13.11
CA ILE A 383 -8.05 -5.47 14.24
C ILE A 383 -9.00 -6.60 13.86
N GLU A 384 -8.83 -7.78 14.45
CA GLU A 384 -9.74 -8.90 14.31
C GLU A 384 -10.84 -8.84 15.37
N VAL A 385 -12.10 -8.81 14.93
CA VAL A 385 -13.25 -8.97 15.82
C VAL A 385 -13.65 -10.44 15.83
N THR A 386 -13.51 -11.09 16.98
CA THR A 386 -13.69 -12.54 17.09
C THR A 386 -14.40 -12.95 18.38
N ASN A 387 -15.27 -13.96 18.31
CA ASN A 387 -15.89 -14.58 19.49
C ASN A 387 -14.89 -15.44 20.31
N ASN A 388 -13.76 -15.81 19.72
CA ASN A 388 -12.74 -16.65 20.32
C ASN A 388 -11.62 -15.81 20.96
N THR A 389 -11.99 -14.89 21.86
CA THR A 389 -10.97 -14.15 22.64
C THR A 389 -10.29 -14.99 23.73
N THR A 390 -10.70 -16.24 23.91
CA THR A 390 -10.01 -17.22 24.78
C THR A 390 -8.67 -17.70 24.22
N ALA A 391 -8.37 -17.40 22.98
CA ALA A 391 -7.01 -17.25 22.51
C ALA A 391 -6.64 -15.76 22.54
N PHE A 392 -6.41 -15.18 23.74
CA PHE A 392 -5.14 -14.48 23.83
C PHE A 392 -4.16 -15.48 23.23
N ASP A 393 -3.56 -15.16 22.07
CA ASP A 393 -2.19 -15.59 21.88
C ASP A 393 -1.55 -15.09 23.18
N GLU A 394 -1.29 -15.99 24.11
CA GLU A 394 -0.47 -15.74 25.29
C GLU A 394 0.63 -14.89 24.72
N VAL A 395 0.79 -13.65 25.17
CA VAL A 395 1.95 -12.81 24.84
C VAL A 395 3.07 -13.78 24.81
N ALA A 396 3.52 -14.14 23.57
CA ALA A 396 4.08 -15.47 23.34
C ALA A 396 5.13 -15.59 24.41
N GLU A 397 4.95 -16.51 25.42
CA GLU A 397 5.75 -16.52 26.65
C GLU A 397 7.21 -16.32 26.31
N PHE A 398 7.46 -16.35 24.97
CA PHE A 398 8.74 -16.33 24.33
C PHE A 398 8.61 -15.71 22.92
N LYS A 399 9.12 -14.49 22.73
CA LYS A 399 9.23 -13.81 21.42
C LYS A 399 10.70 -13.73 21.00
N VAL A 400 11.00 -14.21 19.79
CA VAL A 400 12.32 -14.11 19.18
C VAL A 400 12.28 -13.11 18.05
N HIS A 401 13.07 -12.06 18.14
CA HIS A 401 13.19 -11.02 17.13
C HIS A 401 14.17 -11.41 16.02
N ASP A 402 14.36 -10.53 15.04
CA ASP A 402 15.26 -10.80 13.94
C ASP A 402 16.73 -10.72 14.35
N ILE A 403 17.52 -11.59 13.73
CA ILE A 403 18.96 -11.65 13.92
C ILE A 403 19.62 -10.45 13.25
N TYR A 404 20.54 -9.78 13.95
CA TYR A 404 21.35 -8.72 13.36
C TYR A 404 22.79 -8.72 13.89
N PRO A 405 23.78 -8.29 13.08
CA PRO A 405 23.66 -8.08 11.64
C PRO A 405 23.36 -9.39 10.89
N ASN A 406 22.62 -9.28 9.81
CA ASN A 406 22.41 -10.38 8.89
C ASN A 406 22.40 -9.82 7.46
N PRO A 407 23.51 -9.96 6.68
CA PRO A 407 24.64 -10.88 6.86
C PRO A 407 25.52 -10.59 8.07
N ALA A 408 26.04 -11.66 8.70
CA ALA A 408 26.94 -11.62 9.84
C ALA A 408 28.37 -12.04 9.42
N ASN A 409 29.38 -11.50 10.11
CA ASN A 409 30.78 -11.85 9.86
C ASN A 409 31.29 -12.89 10.90
N THR A 410 31.36 -12.50 12.17
CA THR A 410 31.92 -13.32 13.28
C THR A 410 30.96 -13.47 14.45
N ASN A 411 29.91 -12.67 14.48
CA ASN A 411 28.87 -12.73 15.51
C ASN A 411 27.54 -12.20 14.96
N PHE A 412 26.47 -12.52 15.67
CA PHE A 412 25.15 -11.91 15.53
C PHE A 412 24.53 -11.70 16.91
N THR A 413 23.58 -10.79 16.98
CA THR A 413 22.70 -10.59 18.13
C THR A 413 21.34 -11.18 17.84
N LEU A 414 20.82 -11.94 18.79
CA LEU A 414 19.49 -12.53 18.78
C LEU A 414 18.68 -11.92 19.93
N PRO A 415 17.78 -10.94 19.67
CA PRO A 415 16.95 -10.38 20.71
C PRO A 415 15.81 -11.34 21.05
N ILE A 416 15.58 -11.54 22.35
CA ILE A 416 14.55 -12.43 22.88
C ILE A 416 13.78 -11.70 23.99
N SER A 417 12.45 -11.76 23.95
CA SER A 417 11.58 -11.27 24.99
C SER A 417 10.83 -12.42 25.65
N LEU A 418 10.87 -12.48 26.98
CA LEU A 418 10.23 -13.53 27.78
C LEU A 418 9.30 -12.90 28.82
N THR A 419 8.09 -13.42 28.96
CA THR A 419 7.19 -13.03 30.06
C THR A 419 7.56 -13.72 31.39
N LYS A 420 8.12 -14.94 31.30
CA LYS A 420 8.61 -15.73 32.44
C LYS A 420 9.94 -16.38 32.10
N GLY A 421 10.72 -16.74 33.12
CA GLY A 421 11.98 -17.44 32.93
C GLY A 421 11.78 -18.78 32.22
N LYS A 422 12.69 -19.09 31.28
CA LYS A 422 12.62 -20.29 30.43
C LYS A 422 14.00 -20.82 30.09
N ASP A 423 14.12 -22.16 30.08
CA ASP A 423 15.27 -22.85 29.51
C ASP A 423 15.11 -22.93 28.00
N ILE A 424 16.12 -22.53 27.25
CA ILE A 424 16.15 -22.59 25.80
C ILE A 424 17.47 -23.19 25.31
N GLU A 425 17.46 -23.77 24.11
CA GLU A 425 18.66 -24.14 23.39
C GLU A 425 18.68 -23.38 22.05
N VAL A 426 19.78 -22.65 21.80
CA VAL A 426 20.04 -21.98 20.51
C VAL A 426 21.05 -22.83 19.73
N SER A 427 20.63 -23.39 18.61
CA SER A 427 21.42 -24.26 17.76
C SER A 427 21.58 -23.69 16.37
N ILE A 428 22.76 -23.81 15.77
CA ILE A 428 23.02 -23.39 14.39
C ILE A 428 23.20 -24.63 13.53
N TYR A 429 22.50 -24.68 12.38
CA TYR A 429 22.57 -25.76 11.41
C TYR A 429 23.04 -25.23 10.06
N ASN A 430 23.82 -26.00 9.32
CA ASN A 430 24.14 -25.72 7.94
C ASN A 430 22.97 -26.13 7.02
N VAL A 431 23.09 -25.85 5.71
CA VAL A 431 22.06 -26.17 4.70
C VAL A 431 21.82 -27.67 4.51
N LEU A 432 22.71 -28.53 4.99
CA LEU A 432 22.54 -29.98 4.98
C LEU A 432 21.86 -30.54 6.26
N GLY A 433 21.44 -29.63 7.15
CA GLY A 433 20.81 -29.98 8.42
C GLY A 433 21.79 -30.47 9.51
N VAL A 434 23.10 -30.32 9.30
CA VAL A 434 24.11 -30.67 10.30
C VAL A 434 24.22 -29.57 11.35
N LYS A 435 24.07 -29.92 12.63
CA LYS A 435 24.26 -28.99 13.76
C LYS A 435 25.73 -28.62 13.87
N VAL A 436 26.06 -27.34 13.70
CA VAL A 436 27.43 -26.80 13.74
C VAL A 436 27.75 -26.08 15.05
N SER A 437 26.71 -25.65 15.78
CA SER A 437 26.86 -25.03 17.11
C SER A 437 25.59 -25.21 17.93
N SER A 438 25.71 -25.27 19.24
CA SER A 438 24.58 -25.33 20.18
C SER A 438 24.97 -24.76 21.54
N GLU A 439 24.04 -24.04 22.16
CA GLU A 439 24.19 -23.51 23.52
C GLU A 439 22.86 -23.54 24.25
N LYS A 440 22.88 -24.03 25.50
CA LYS A 440 21.72 -24.01 26.40
C LYS A 440 21.81 -22.81 27.32
N LEU A 441 20.72 -22.09 27.46
CA LEU A 441 20.59 -20.88 28.23
C LEU A 441 19.38 -20.97 29.17
N ASN A 442 19.57 -20.54 30.39
CA ASN A 442 18.48 -20.28 31.33
C ASN A 442 18.25 -18.77 31.36
N LEU A 443 17.13 -18.29 30.84
CA LEU A 443 16.79 -16.88 30.76
C LEU A 443 15.70 -16.54 31.76
N SER A 444 15.86 -15.45 32.49
CA SER A 444 14.80 -14.87 33.33
C SER A 444 13.73 -14.19 32.47
N GLY A 445 12.57 -13.86 33.04
CA GLY A 445 11.62 -12.98 32.37
C GLY A 445 12.25 -11.60 32.07
N GLY A 446 11.94 -11.05 30.91
CA GLY A 446 12.49 -9.76 30.42
C GLY A 446 13.01 -9.82 28.99
N ASN A 447 13.67 -8.75 28.58
CA ASN A 447 14.29 -8.64 27.26
C ASN A 447 15.78 -9.00 27.35
N HIS A 448 16.21 -9.89 26.46
CA HIS A 448 17.58 -10.40 26.39
C HIS A 448 18.17 -10.13 25.00
N MET A 449 19.42 -9.69 24.96
CA MET A 449 20.21 -9.48 23.74
C MET A 449 21.32 -10.54 23.69
N LEU A 450 21.02 -11.68 23.09
CA LEU A 450 21.98 -12.79 23.05
C LEU A 450 22.99 -12.56 21.93
N VAL A 451 24.22 -12.20 22.28
CA VAL A 451 25.32 -12.10 21.33
C VAL A 451 25.96 -13.48 21.16
N LYS A 452 25.95 -13.98 19.93
CA LYS A 452 26.54 -15.27 19.53
C LYS A 452 27.77 -15.05 18.67
N HIS A 453 28.92 -15.49 19.16
CA HIS A 453 30.16 -15.54 18.40
C HIS A 453 30.28 -16.92 17.71
N PHE A 454 30.76 -16.92 16.48
CA PHE A 454 30.96 -18.15 15.70
C PHE A 454 32.18 -18.03 14.78
N ASP A 455 32.72 -19.18 14.41
CA ASP A 455 33.69 -19.31 13.32
C ASP A 455 33.13 -20.26 12.26
N LEU A 456 32.30 -19.69 11.37
CA LEU A 456 31.64 -20.41 10.30
C LEU A 456 32.16 -19.91 8.94
N ASN A 457 32.17 -20.78 7.93
CA ASN A 457 32.48 -20.37 6.54
C ASN A 457 31.36 -19.53 5.94
N ASN A 458 31.69 -18.78 4.89
CA ASN A 458 30.67 -18.05 4.10
C ASN A 458 29.58 -19.03 3.64
N GLY A 459 28.33 -18.64 3.84
CA GLY A 459 27.20 -19.48 3.48
C GLY A 459 25.92 -19.18 4.25
N GLN A 460 24.89 -19.93 3.90
CA GLN A 460 23.58 -19.86 4.58
C GLN A 460 23.52 -20.88 5.71
N TYR A 461 22.97 -20.46 6.85
CA TYR A 461 22.75 -21.25 8.05
C TYR A 461 21.33 -21.02 8.58
N PHE A 462 20.89 -21.89 9.46
CA PHE A 462 19.62 -21.78 10.16
C PHE A 462 19.89 -21.78 11.67
N VAL A 463 19.40 -20.74 12.35
CA VAL A 463 19.42 -20.64 13.81
C VAL A 463 18.10 -21.14 14.33
N ASN A 464 18.13 -22.28 15.02
CA ASN A 464 16.96 -22.93 15.60
C ASN A 464 16.97 -22.71 17.11
N ILE A 465 15.85 -22.21 17.64
CA ILE A 465 15.61 -22.02 19.06
C ILE A 465 14.59 -23.08 19.52
N THR A 466 14.97 -23.88 20.49
CA THR A 466 14.11 -24.90 21.10
C THR A 466 13.86 -24.57 22.56
N ASP A 467 12.76 -25.06 23.12
CA ASP A 467 12.50 -25.01 24.55
C ASP A 467 13.32 -26.10 25.31
N GLY A 468 13.26 -26.06 26.65
CA GLY A 468 13.95 -27.04 27.49
C GLY A 468 13.57 -28.51 27.25
N ASN A 469 12.45 -28.75 26.58
CA ASN A 469 11.97 -30.08 26.20
C ASN A 469 12.40 -30.52 24.79
N GLY A 470 13.12 -29.64 24.07
CA GLY A 470 13.58 -29.86 22.70
C GLY A 470 12.54 -29.56 21.62
N LEU A 471 11.38 -28.98 21.95
CA LEU A 471 10.41 -28.52 20.96
C LEU A 471 10.90 -27.28 20.29
N THR A 472 10.94 -27.28 18.96
CA THR A 472 11.31 -26.08 18.18
C THR A 472 10.29 -24.96 18.38
N ILE A 473 10.76 -23.81 18.86
CA ILE A 473 9.97 -22.60 19.01
C ILE A 473 9.99 -21.82 17.71
N ILE A 474 11.19 -21.57 17.14
CA ILE A 474 11.36 -20.83 15.91
C ILE A 474 12.69 -21.19 15.22
N THR A 475 12.71 -20.98 13.89
CA THR A 475 13.93 -21.07 13.07
C THR A 475 14.13 -19.76 12.31
N LYS A 476 15.32 -19.17 12.41
CA LYS A 476 15.70 -17.94 11.70
C LYS A 476 16.82 -18.25 10.70
N LYS A 477 16.80 -17.54 9.56
CA LYS A 477 17.87 -17.64 8.56
C LYS A 477 19.04 -16.73 8.95
N LEU A 478 20.25 -17.24 8.84
CA LEU A 478 21.51 -16.50 9.04
C LEU A 478 22.35 -16.61 7.76
N LEU A 479 22.77 -15.49 7.22
CA LEU A 479 23.77 -15.42 6.14
C LEU A 479 25.11 -15.02 6.74
N VAL A 480 26.16 -15.81 6.49
CA VAL A 480 27.53 -15.51 6.93
C VAL A 480 28.33 -15.02 5.74
N VAL A 481 28.97 -13.86 5.90
CA VAL A 481 29.85 -13.23 4.90
C VAL A 481 31.06 -12.67 5.64
N LYS A 482 32.27 -13.22 5.36
CA LYS A 482 33.57 -12.80 5.90
C LYS A 482 34.34 -11.98 4.89
#